data_213280ccf17f3f4aca1e46ea7c3c85b1
#
_entry.id   213280ccf17f3f4aca1e46ea7c3c85b1
#
_cell.length_a   1.000
_cell.length_b   1.000
_cell.length_c   1.000
_cell.angle_alpha   90.00
_cell.angle_beta   90.00
_cell.angle_gamma   90.00
#
_symmetry.space_group_name_H-M   'P 1'
#
loop_
_entity.id
_entity.type
_entity.pdbx_description
1 polymer ?
#
loop_
_entity_poly.entity_id
_entity_poly.type
_entity_poly.pdbx_seq_one_letter_code
_entity_poly.pdbx_strand_id
1 'polypeptide(L)'
;VTIYQDNFAGASKNLPVGYYEFADFGLIANDQISSIKIPKGLKVTLYANSGFSGKSLVLSEDAVLKTKEFNDITSSLRVEEVEIAPVVVTP
;
A
#
# COMPACT_ATOMS: atom_id res chain seq x y z
N VAL A 1 7.05 2.38 0.27
CA VAL A 1 6.08 2.32 -0.82
C VAL A 1 5.63 3.73 -1.18
N THR A 2 5.13 3.91 -2.38
CA THR A 2 4.57 5.18 -2.82
C THR A 2 3.14 4.96 -3.28
N ILE A 3 2.21 5.68 -2.67
CA ILE A 3 0.80 5.65 -3.07
C ILE A 3 0.51 6.82 -4.02
N TYR A 4 -0.39 6.60 -4.97
CA TYR A 4 -0.77 7.58 -5.99
C TYR A 4 -2.28 7.73 -6.07
N GLN A 5 -2.71 8.96 -6.32
CA GLN A 5 -4.14 9.26 -6.54
C GLN A 5 -4.62 8.74 -7.89
N ASP A 6 -3.76 8.78 -8.90
CA ASP A 6 -4.07 8.33 -10.25
C ASP A 6 -3.20 7.13 -10.62
N ASN A 7 -3.24 6.70 -11.86
CA ASN A 7 -2.45 5.58 -12.35
C ASN A 7 -0.95 5.97 -12.41
N PHE A 8 -0.25 5.77 -11.29
CA PHE A 8 1.15 6.15 -11.08
C PHE A 8 1.41 7.62 -11.40
N ALA A 9 0.45 8.47 -11.09
CA ALA A 9 0.49 9.90 -11.38
C ALA A 9 -0.37 10.67 -10.38
N GLY A 10 -0.35 11.99 -10.51
CA GLY A 10 -1.12 12.87 -9.62
C GLY A 10 -0.49 12.98 -8.25
N ALA A 11 -1.29 13.29 -7.24
CA ALA A 11 -0.81 13.38 -5.87
C ALA A 11 -0.22 12.05 -5.43
N SER A 12 0.91 12.09 -4.74
CA SER A 12 1.58 10.90 -4.25
C SER A 12 2.14 11.12 -2.86
N LYS A 13 2.37 10.01 -2.15
CA LYS A 13 2.98 10.06 -0.82
C LYS A 13 3.86 8.83 -0.65
N ASN A 14 5.09 9.02 -0.20
CA ASN A 14 5.98 7.93 0.14
C ASN A 14 5.71 7.51 1.59
N LEU A 15 5.51 6.23 1.81
CA LEU A 15 5.21 5.66 3.13
C LEU A 15 6.23 4.57 3.46
N PRO A 16 7.11 4.80 4.43
CA PRO A 16 8.00 3.74 4.92
C PRO A 16 7.23 2.67 5.69
N VAL A 17 7.93 1.66 6.17
CA VAL A 17 7.32 0.62 7.01
C VAL A 17 6.56 1.27 8.17
N GLY A 18 5.32 0.86 8.36
CA GLY A 18 4.46 1.41 9.40
C GLY A 18 2.98 1.21 9.12
N TYR A 19 2.16 1.79 9.97
CA TYR A 19 0.72 1.72 9.93
C TYR A 19 0.18 3.12 9.62
N TYR A 20 -0.74 3.23 8.65
CA TYR A 20 -1.21 4.52 8.16
C TYR A 20 -2.73 4.55 8.06
N GLU A 21 -3.31 5.62 8.56
CA GLU A 21 -4.73 5.94 8.39
C GLU A 21 -4.89 6.93 7.23
N PHE A 22 -6.10 7.14 6.77
CA PHE A 22 -6.34 8.06 5.65
C PHE A 22 -5.80 9.47 5.89
N ALA A 23 -5.73 9.92 7.14
CA ALA A 23 -5.18 11.23 7.48
C ALA A 23 -3.67 11.32 7.20
N ASP A 24 -2.99 10.19 7.05
CA ASP A 24 -1.54 10.14 6.80
C ASP A 24 -1.21 10.09 5.31
N PHE A 25 -2.20 10.13 4.43
CA PHE A 25 -1.98 9.99 2.99
C PHE A 25 -1.54 11.30 2.31
N GLY A 26 -1.24 12.33 3.06
CA GLY A 26 -0.79 13.60 2.52
C GLY A 26 -1.87 14.28 1.69
N LEU A 27 -1.56 14.59 0.43
CA LEU A 27 -2.51 15.25 -0.47
C LEU A 27 -3.54 14.31 -1.06
N ILE A 28 -3.40 13.00 -0.83
CA ILE A 28 -4.37 12.01 -1.31
C ILE A 28 -5.51 11.93 -0.30
N ALA A 29 -6.72 12.24 -0.74
CA ALA A 29 -7.89 12.18 0.13
C ALA A 29 -8.25 10.74 0.47
N ASN A 30 -9.09 10.57 1.50
CA ASN A 30 -9.60 9.26 1.88
C ASN A 30 -10.29 8.61 0.68
N ASP A 31 -10.08 7.31 0.51
CA ASP A 31 -10.67 6.51 -0.58
C ASP A 31 -10.26 6.98 -1.98
N GLN A 32 -9.10 7.63 -2.13
CA GLN A 32 -8.64 8.15 -3.41
C GLN A 32 -7.36 7.47 -3.92
N ILE A 33 -6.86 6.43 -3.26
CA ILE A 33 -5.67 5.73 -3.73
C ILE A 33 -6.05 4.84 -4.91
N SER A 34 -5.40 5.07 -6.06
CA SER A 34 -5.67 4.32 -7.29
C SER A 34 -4.53 3.40 -7.71
N SER A 35 -3.31 3.68 -7.28
CA SER A 35 -2.15 2.83 -7.59
C SER A 35 -1.10 2.96 -6.50
N ILE A 36 -0.20 1.98 -6.49
CA ILE A 36 0.85 1.93 -5.48
C ILE A 36 2.10 1.28 -6.07
N LYS A 37 3.26 1.85 -5.76
CA LYS A 37 4.56 1.26 -6.09
C LYS A 37 5.16 0.66 -4.84
N ILE A 38 5.51 -0.63 -4.93
CA ILE A 38 6.03 -1.40 -3.81
C ILE A 38 7.42 -1.92 -4.16
N PRO A 39 8.47 -1.39 -3.53
CA PRO A 39 9.82 -1.89 -3.75
C PRO A 39 9.94 -3.36 -3.35
N LYS A 40 10.87 -4.05 -3.95
CA LYS A 40 11.17 -5.43 -3.60
C LYS A 40 11.50 -5.53 -2.10
N GLY A 41 10.97 -6.53 -1.45
CA GLY A 41 11.20 -6.76 -0.02
C GLY A 41 10.17 -6.12 0.89
N LEU A 42 9.16 -5.45 0.33
CA LEU A 42 8.06 -4.88 1.11
C LEU A 42 6.73 -5.49 0.67
N LYS A 43 5.77 -5.48 1.57
CA LYS A 43 4.38 -5.80 1.24
C LYS A 43 3.46 -4.78 1.89
N VAL A 44 2.31 -4.58 1.29
CA VAL A 44 1.30 -3.64 1.76
C VAL A 44 -0.01 -4.37 1.92
N THR A 45 -0.68 -4.15 3.04
CA THR A 45 -2.06 -4.59 3.22
C THR A 45 -2.95 -3.35 3.23
N LEU A 46 -3.86 -3.30 2.28
CA LEU A 46 -4.83 -2.21 2.17
C LEU A 46 -6.12 -2.62 2.85
N TYR A 47 -6.76 -1.69 3.54
CA TYR A 47 -8.03 -1.92 4.23
C TYR A 47 -9.08 -0.93 3.77
N ALA A 48 -10.30 -1.42 3.58
CA ALA A 48 -11.42 -0.58 3.13
C ALA A 48 -11.88 0.40 4.20
N ASN A 49 -11.68 0.07 5.46
CA ASN A 49 -12.10 0.93 6.57
C ASN A 49 -10.89 1.47 7.34
N SER A 50 -11.11 2.55 8.08
CA SER A 50 -10.11 3.02 9.03
C SER A 50 -9.95 2.01 10.17
N GLY A 51 -8.84 2.09 10.91
CA GLY A 51 -8.59 1.15 11.99
C GLY A 51 -8.18 -0.24 11.51
N PHE A 52 -7.70 -0.36 10.27
CA PHE A 52 -7.18 -1.63 9.72
C PHE A 52 -8.23 -2.74 9.75
N SER A 53 -9.42 -2.43 9.24
CA SER A 53 -10.55 -3.36 9.27
C SER A 53 -11.31 -3.36 7.95
N GLY A 54 -12.26 -4.28 7.83
CA GLY A 54 -13.07 -4.45 6.64
C GLY A 54 -12.37 -5.24 5.55
N LYS A 55 -12.81 -5.07 4.30
CA LYS A 55 -12.21 -5.73 3.16
C LYS A 55 -10.74 -5.36 3.06
N SER A 56 -9.89 -6.33 2.81
CA SER A 56 -8.44 -6.11 2.72
C SER A 56 -7.85 -6.71 1.45
N LEU A 57 -6.71 -6.17 1.03
CA LEU A 57 -5.96 -6.63 -0.12
C LEU A 57 -4.47 -6.57 0.20
N VAL A 58 -3.78 -7.69 0.03
CA VAL A 58 -2.32 -7.77 0.25
C VAL A 58 -1.61 -7.68 -1.08
N LEU A 59 -0.62 -6.80 -1.17
CA LEU A 59 0.17 -6.57 -2.37
C LEU A 59 1.66 -6.66 -2.04
N SER A 60 2.43 -7.28 -2.92
CA SER A 60 3.89 -7.39 -2.77
C SER A 60 4.64 -6.84 -3.97
N GLU A 61 3.95 -6.25 -4.92
CA GLU A 61 4.53 -5.63 -6.11
C GLU A 61 3.67 -4.46 -6.56
N ASP A 62 4.18 -3.65 -7.48
CA ASP A 62 3.45 -2.51 -8.00
C ASP A 62 2.08 -2.94 -8.52
N ALA A 63 1.06 -2.15 -8.25
CA ALA A 63 -0.29 -2.48 -8.63
C ALA A 63 -1.13 -1.25 -8.97
N VAL A 64 -2.02 -1.43 -9.94
CA VAL A 64 -3.10 -0.49 -10.23
C VAL A 64 -4.35 -1.09 -9.59
N LEU A 65 -4.93 -0.40 -8.63
CA LEU A 65 -6.00 -0.97 -7.79
C LEU A 65 -7.29 -1.22 -8.55
N LYS A 66 -7.50 -0.52 -9.66
CA LYS A 66 -8.66 -0.74 -10.52
C LYS A 66 -8.71 -2.19 -11.01
N THR A 67 -7.54 -2.79 -11.33
CA THR A 67 -7.47 -4.17 -11.79
C THR A 67 -7.61 -5.18 -10.66
N LYS A 68 -7.57 -4.71 -9.42
CA LYS A 68 -7.69 -5.54 -8.21
C LYS A 68 -9.05 -5.37 -7.53
N GLU A 69 -9.98 -4.64 -8.15
CA GLU A 69 -11.28 -4.31 -7.56
C GLU A 69 -11.17 -3.60 -6.21
N PHE A 70 -10.15 -2.78 -6.06
CA PHE A 70 -9.88 -2.04 -4.82
C PHE A 70 -9.61 -0.55 -5.08
N ASN A 71 -9.95 -0.06 -6.27
CA ASN A 71 -9.74 1.33 -6.63
C ASN A 71 -10.58 2.26 -5.76
N ASP A 72 -9.93 3.31 -5.24
CA ASP A 72 -10.59 4.34 -4.44
C ASP A 72 -11.36 3.82 -3.21
N ILE A 73 -10.90 2.72 -2.61
CA ILE A 73 -11.56 2.13 -1.43
C ILE A 73 -10.72 2.26 -0.17
N THR A 74 -9.41 2.40 -0.31
CA THR A 74 -8.48 2.30 0.83
C THR A 74 -8.64 3.45 1.83
N SER A 75 -8.93 3.12 3.08
CA SER A 75 -8.99 4.08 4.18
C SER A 75 -7.84 3.92 5.19
N SER A 76 -7.22 2.76 5.22
CA SER A 76 -6.00 2.52 6.02
C SER A 76 -5.15 1.49 5.33
N LEU A 77 -3.85 1.48 5.66
CA LEU A 77 -2.93 0.50 5.10
C LEU A 77 -1.77 0.25 6.05
N ARG A 78 -1.13 -0.88 5.84
CA ARG A 78 0.03 -1.29 6.63
C ARG A 78 1.15 -1.68 5.69
N VAL A 79 2.33 -1.12 5.89
CA VAL A 79 3.54 -1.45 5.14
C VAL A 79 4.45 -2.29 6.02
N GLU A 80 4.84 -3.46 5.53
CA GLU A 80 5.68 -4.40 6.27
C GLU A 80 6.85 -4.85 5.43
N GLU A 81 7.94 -5.22 6.09
CA GLU A 81 9.03 -5.92 5.43
C GLU A 81 8.62 -7.37 5.19
N VAL A 82 8.83 -7.82 3.97
CA VAL A 82 8.70 -9.23 3.65
C VAL A 82 9.99 -9.91 4.03
N GLU A 83 9.91 -10.93 4.86
CA GLU A 83 11.06 -11.77 5.12
C GLU A 83 11.41 -12.47 3.82
N ILE A 84 12.37 -11.92 3.10
CA ILE A 84 13.00 -12.61 1.98
C ILE A 84 13.65 -13.82 2.61
N ALA A 85 13.20 -15.01 2.23
CA ALA A 85 13.77 -16.25 2.69
C ALA A 85 15.29 -16.07 2.76
N PRO A 86 15.87 -16.13 3.94
CA PRO A 86 17.27 -15.82 4.07
C PRO A 86 18.02 -16.75 3.14
N VAL A 87 18.79 -16.15 2.25
CA VAL A 87 19.86 -16.88 1.66
C VAL A 87 20.61 -17.43 2.86
N VAL A 88 20.37 -18.68 3.14
CA VAL A 88 21.14 -19.36 4.18
C VAL A 88 22.57 -19.31 3.70
N VAL A 89 23.24 -18.28 4.15
CA VAL A 89 24.67 -18.31 4.04
C VAL A 89 25.12 -19.31 5.08
N THR A 90 25.13 -20.53 4.69
CA THR A 90 25.88 -21.50 5.45
C THR A 90 27.32 -21.16 5.28
N PRO A 91 28.00 -21.00 6.34
CA PRO A 91 29.44 -20.99 6.25
C PRO A 91 29.90 -22.32 5.70
#